data_80d8b86013fb0c363d4e37ece095c750
#
_entry.id   80d8b86013fb0c363d4e37ece095c750
#
_cell.length_a   1.000
_cell.length_b   1.000
_cell.length_c   1.000
_cell.angle_alpha   90.00
_cell.angle_beta   90.00
_cell.angle_gamma   90.00
#
_symmetry.space_group_name_H-M   'P 1'
#
loop_
_entity.id
_entity.type
_entity.pdbx_description
1 polymer ?
#
loop_
_entity_poly.entity_id
_entity_poly.type
_entity_poly.pdbx_seq_one_letter_code
_entity_poly.pdbx_strand_id
1 'polypeptide(L)'
;MKSKKAPAALPPVKAKPQPDTATTADTGKGASAQSASGKKAASTSAKTGAKGAIADSSSAQPTAPSGKSKTSAAVPTEKPAKPAKPVKDGATAKPDKTPAAKPEKTPAGKAEKATAAKAEKVPAAVKSTKGVELAGGGKPTKAAVVEEVEPVVVSKPVGAKPVAAKVAKKGAWFEVSTKTPKQSRFRMPAEWETHYGTFLTWPNKKGISFPGKGAYEAVLPAFESMLHALIASEQVFINVACAEDKQVIRDLLTIAEQSRLHFLDTPSMEPWCRDHGATFLVRGEDRAGGSVLWKFNAWGQKYDKASVDAGIGRSMAEFLGGKIFEPGMVLEGGAIEVNGSGTVLTTESCLLNKNRNKGVKKEDMDRLLKDFLGVSNVLWLPGGLEGDDTDGHIDTLTRFVNKNTVVTCVEENPKDKNHAVLKKNLELLKGMKIEDGTDLQVVNLPMPQPILRKGQRLPATYANFYVGNKVVLLPTYDDPADEKALEIMVKSFPTRRIYPIDCRELIWGLGTFHCLTQQIPLAAFPKVVDLIRNPPPAPRPVY
;
A
#
# COMPACT_ATOMS: atom_id res chain seq x y z
N MET A 1 -29.57 -10.69 37.21
CA MET A 1 -29.28 -11.68 36.17
C MET A 1 -30.36 -11.58 35.10
N LYS A 2 -30.06 -10.91 33.98
CA LYS A 2 -30.86 -10.92 32.75
C LYS A 2 -29.88 -11.12 31.61
N SER A 3 -29.94 -12.29 30.99
CA SER A 3 -29.16 -12.71 29.85
C SER A 3 -29.44 -11.84 28.63
N LYS A 4 -28.44 -11.18 28.06
CA LYS A 4 -28.52 -10.52 26.76
C LYS A 4 -28.30 -11.57 25.68
N LYS A 5 -29.29 -11.77 24.82
CA LYS A 5 -29.22 -12.58 23.61
C LYS A 5 -28.25 -11.95 22.61
N ALA A 6 -27.39 -12.77 22.02
CA ALA A 6 -26.56 -12.43 20.87
C ALA A 6 -27.43 -12.14 19.62
N PRO A 7 -26.99 -11.27 18.71
CA PRO A 7 -27.69 -11.03 17.46
C PRO A 7 -27.56 -12.22 16.50
N ALA A 8 -28.67 -12.54 15.83
CA ALA A 8 -28.77 -13.67 14.92
C ALA A 8 -27.97 -13.46 13.63
N ALA A 9 -27.30 -14.52 13.18
CA ALA A 9 -26.61 -14.59 11.90
C ALA A 9 -27.63 -14.47 10.74
N LEU A 10 -27.29 -13.71 9.71
CA LEU A 10 -28.04 -13.58 8.47
C LEU A 10 -28.05 -14.89 7.69
N PRO A 11 -29.18 -15.29 7.07
CA PRO A 11 -29.28 -16.53 6.32
C PRO A 11 -28.55 -16.46 4.97
N PRO A 12 -28.05 -17.61 4.44
CA PRO A 12 -27.35 -17.65 3.15
C PRO A 12 -28.31 -17.37 1.99
N VAL A 13 -27.87 -16.54 1.04
CA VAL A 13 -28.57 -16.22 -0.19
C VAL A 13 -28.61 -17.46 -1.08
N LYS A 14 -29.80 -17.95 -1.40
CA LYS A 14 -30.04 -19.05 -2.33
C LYS A 14 -29.78 -18.61 -3.77
N ALA A 15 -28.86 -19.29 -4.45
CA ALA A 15 -28.66 -19.17 -5.89
C ALA A 15 -29.90 -19.67 -6.66
N LYS A 16 -30.35 -18.91 -7.66
CA LYS A 16 -31.39 -19.34 -8.63
C LYS A 16 -30.81 -20.35 -9.60
N PRO A 17 -31.55 -21.41 -9.97
CA PRO A 17 -31.11 -22.39 -10.97
C PRO A 17 -31.22 -21.80 -12.38
N GLN A 18 -30.22 -22.10 -13.22
CA GLN A 18 -30.26 -21.86 -14.67
C GLN A 18 -31.14 -22.90 -15.36
N PRO A 19 -31.78 -22.59 -16.51
CA PRO A 19 -32.66 -23.51 -17.21
C PRO A 19 -31.85 -24.54 -18.01
N ASP A 20 -32.30 -25.79 -17.94
CA ASP A 20 -31.82 -26.97 -18.65
C ASP A 20 -32.01 -26.81 -20.18
N THR A 21 -30.93 -27.05 -20.93
CA THR A 21 -31.04 -27.32 -22.37
C THR A 21 -31.18 -28.81 -22.60
N ALA A 22 -32.31 -29.21 -23.15
CA ALA A 22 -32.64 -30.57 -23.54
C ALA A 22 -31.69 -31.08 -24.64
N THR A 23 -31.13 -32.27 -24.42
CA THR A 23 -30.46 -33.07 -25.43
C THR A 23 -31.27 -34.34 -25.67
N THR A 24 -31.75 -34.50 -26.90
CA THR A 24 -32.44 -35.66 -27.42
C THR A 24 -31.53 -36.87 -27.49
N ALA A 25 -32.01 -37.99 -26.95
CA ALA A 25 -31.40 -39.30 -27.07
C ALA A 25 -31.67 -39.91 -28.47
N ASP A 26 -30.67 -40.52 -29.05
CA ASP A 26 -30.86 -41.56 -30.08
C ASP A 26 -30.12 -42.84 -29.71
N THR A 27 -30.84 -43.95 -29.89
CA THR A 27 -30.52 -45.32 -29.52
C THR A 27 -29.83 -46.01 -30.70
N GLY A 28 -28.70 -46.71 -30.42
CA GLY A 28 -28.07 -47.61 -31.40
C GLY A 28 -27.20 -48.67 -30.72
N LYS A 29 -27.70 -49.89 -30.74
CA LYS A 29 -27.09 -51.15 -30.26
C LYS A 29 -25.85 -51.55 -31.08
N GLY A 30 -24.92 -52.28 -30.43
CA GLY A 30 -24.15 -53.34 -31.11
C GLY A 30 -22.72 -53.56 -30.63
N ALA A 31 -22.56 -54.52 -29.78
CA ALA A 31 -21.67 -55.71 -29.78
C ALA A 31 -20.14 -55.55 -29.94
N SER A 32 -19.47 -55.93 -28.85
CA SER A 32 -18.51 -57.02 -28.64
C SER A 32 -17.19 -57.12 -29.43
N ALA A 33 -16.20 -57.47 -28.64
CA ALA A 33 -15.07 -58.41 -28.80
C ALA A 33 -13.69 -57.80 -29.01
N GLN A 34 -12.91 -57.91 -27.94
CA GLN A 34 -11.73 -58.82 -27.72
C GLN A 34 -10.49 -58.57 -28.61
N SER A 35 -9.44 -58.38 -27.88
CA SER A 35 -8.17 -59.12 -27.77
C SER A 35 -6.94 -58.61 -28.52
N ALA A 36 -5.96 -58.40 -27.72
CA ALA A 36 -4.64 -59.04 -27.69
C ALA A 36 -3.49 -58.46 -28.53
N SER A 37 -2.50 -58.09 -27.76
CA SER A 37 -1.09 -58.49 -27.83
C SER A 37 -0.24 -58.10 -29.05
N GLY A 38 0.93 -57.57 -28.72
CA GLY A 38 2.11 -58.10 -29.33
C GLY A 38 3.25 -57.11 -29.67
N LYS A 39 4.20 -57.03 -28.78
CA LYS A 39 5.65 -57.11 -28.94
C LYS A 39 6.40 -56.39 -30.07
N LYS A 40 7.38 -55.54 -29.63
CA LYS A 40 8.85 -55.67 -29.81
C LYS A 40 9.44 -55.50 -31.22
N ALA A 41 10.43 -54.65 -31.31
CA ALA A 41 11.87 -54.79 -31.63
C ALA A 41 12.32 -53.49 -32.36
N ALA A 42 13.29 -52.76 -31.94
CA ALA A 42 14.72 -52.91 -31.79
C ALA A 42 15.50 -52.72 -33.09
N SER A 43 16.50 -51.86 -32.94
CA SER A 43 17.83 -51.83 -33.59
C SER A 43 17.87 -51.22 -34.99
N THR A 44 18.85 -50.50 -35.38
CA THR A 44 20.27 -50.27 -35.17
C THR A 44 20.73 -49.24 -36.18
N SER A 45 21.54 -48.28 -35.77
CA SER A 45 22.90 -47.92 -36.15
C SER A 45 23.28 -47.82 -37.64
N ALA A 46 23.96 -46.73 -37.98
CA ALA A 46 25.31 -46.59 -38.52
C ALA A 46 25.45 -45.20 -39.17
N LYS A 47 26.32 -44.39 -38.69
CA LYS A 47 27.67 -43.97 -39.06
C LYS A 47 27.99 -43.91 -40.57
N THR A 48 28.50 -42.74 -40.93
CA THR A 48 29.65 -42.33 -41.75
C THR A 48 29.28 -41.03 -42.46
N GLY A 49 30.02 -39.93 -42.53
CA GLY A 49 31.43 -39.67 -42.53
C GLY A 49 31.82 -38.80 -43.75
N ALA A 50 32.68 -37.83 -43.48
CA ALA A 50 33.54 -37.10 -44.41
C ALA A 50 33.01 -35.85 -45.12
N LYS A 51 33.51 -34.64 -44.73
CA LYS A 51 34.69 -33.91 -45.26
C LYS A 51 34.54 -33.29 -46.66
N GLY A 52 34.88 -31.99 -46.74
CA GLY A 52 35.31 -31.21 -47.89
C GLY A 52 34.61 -29.84 -47.90
N ALA A 53 35.15 -28.75 -47.56
CA ALA A 53 36.31 -27.95 -47.99
C ALA A 53 35.96 -26.97 -49.17
N ILE A 54 35.99 -25.69 -48.83
CA ILE A 54 36.61 -24.54 -49.55
C ILE A 54 35.85 -23.96 -50.78
N ALA A 55 35.60 -22.65 -50.73
CA ALA A 55 35.93 -21.47 -51.57
C ALA A 55 34.76 -20.49 -51.56
N ASP A 56 34.88 -19.31 -51.03
CA ASP A 56 35.44 -18.03 -51.50
C ASP A 56 34.92 -17.51 -52.84
N SER A 57 34.29 -16.38 -52.77
CA SER A 57 34.32 -15.24 -53.70
C SER A 57 33.15 -14.28 -53.43
N SER A 58 33.38 -13.14 -52.82
CA SER A 58 33.73 -11.82 -53.41
C SER A 58 32.55 -11.10 -54.10
N SER A 59 32.30 -9.93 -53.51
CA SER A 59 32.02 -8.63 -54.13
C SER A 59 30.69 -8.38 -54.85
N ALA A 60 29.93 -7.36 -54.46
CA ALA A 60 30.03 -5.99 -54.96
C ALA A 60 28.86 -5.14 -54.48
N GLN A 61 29.16 -3.99 -53.94
CA GLN A 61 28.30 -2.82 -53.96
C GLN A 61 28.21 -2.22 -55.37
N PRO A 62 27.18 -1.42 -55.65
CA PRO A 62 27.46 -0.18 -56.34
C PRO A 62 26.85 1.07 -55.68
N THR A 63 27.62 2.05 -55.79
CA THR A 63 27.69 3.45 -55.53
C THR A 63 26.52 4.27 -56.16
N ALA A 64 26.23 5.38 -55.49
CA ALA A 64 25.41 6.51 -55.93
C ALA A 64 25.99 7.23 -57.16
N PRO A 65 25.18 8.08 -57.80
CA PRO A 65 25.76 9.34 -58.24
C PRO A 65 25.00 10.59 -57.79
N SER A 66 25.84 11.58 -57.50
CA SER A 66 25.55 12.97 -57.26
C SER A 66 25.06 13.72 -58.49
N GLY A 67 24.15 14.68 -58.35
CA GLY A 67 23.80 15.65 -59.37
C GLY A 67 23.27 16.94 -58.74
N LYS A 68 24.09 17.98 -58.80
CA LYS A 68 23.77 19.39 -58.46
C LYS A 68 22.95 20.02 -59.58
N SER A 69 21.92 20.85 -59.27
CA SER A 69 21.77 22.13 -59.92
C SER A 69 20.84 23.09 -59.14
N LYS A 70 21.24 24.34 -59.17
CA LYS A 70 20.72 25.55 -58.54
C LYS A 70 19.46 26.04 -59.27
N THR A 71 18.55 26.71 -58.52
CA THR A 71 18.10 28.12 -58.70
C THR A 71 16.89 28.38 -57.82
N SER A 72 17.04 29.23 -56.89
CA SER A 72 16.48 30.53 -56.52
C SER A 72 15.00 30.79 -56.84
N ALA A 73 14.20 31.07 -55.76
CA ALA A 73 13.35 32.24 -55.68
C ALA A 73 12.81 32.37 -54.24
N ALA A 74 13.05 33.53 -53.67
CA ALA A 74 12.57 33.96 -52.35
C ALA A 74 11.14 34.51 -52.46
N VAL A 75 10.29 34.26 -51.42
CA VAL A 75 9.08 35.01 -51.17
C VAL A 75 8.93 35.16 -49.63
N PRO A 76 8.44 36.29 -49.11
CA PRO A 76 8.84 36.86 -47.83
C PRO A 76 7.99 36.41 -46.62
N THR A 77 8.64 36.48 -45.47
CA THR A 77 8.07 36.28 -44.14
C THR A 77 7.16 37.41 -43.72
N GLU A 78 5.92 37.13 -43.37
CA GLU A 78 5.05 38.04 -42.60
C GLU A 78 5.19 37.79 -41.12
N LYS A 79 5.41 38.86 -40.37
CA LYS A 79 5.44 38.91 -38.91
C LYS A 79 4.00 38.95 -38.35
N PRO A 80 3.71 38.31 -37.22
CA PRO A 80 2.42 38.45 -36.55
C PRO A 80 2.33 39.80 -35.83
N ALA A 81 1.17 40.46 -35.95
CA ALA A 81 0.82 41.72 -35.35
C ALA A 81 0.53 41.61 -33.83
N LYS A 82 0.89 42.67 -33.12
CA LYS A 82 0.61 42.87 -31.68
C LYS A 82 -0.89 43.19 -31.47
N PRO A 83 -1.49 42.80 -30.31
CA PRO A 83 -2.86 43.16 -29.98
C PRO A 83 -2.98 44.62 -29.55
N ALA A 84 -4.05 45.30 -30.01
CA ALA A 84 -4.41 46.66 -29.73
C ALA A 84 -4.99 46.83 -28.33
N LYS A 85 -4.74 48.00 -27.71
CA LYS A 85 -5.30 48.47 -26.44
C LYS A 85 -6.77 48.87 -26.59
N PRO A 86 -7.59 48.80 -25.52
CA PRO A 86 -9.00 49.20 -25.55
C PRO A 86 -9.15 50.72 -25.47
N VAL A 87 -10.11 51.21 -26.25
CA VAL A 87 -10.56 52.60 -26.29
C VAL A 87 -11.62 52.82 -25.19
N LYS A 88 -11.51 53.91 -24.45
CA LYS A 88 -12.53 54.46 -23.54
C LYS A 88 -13.50 55.35 -24.33
N ASP A 89 -14.79 55.19 -24.05
CA ASP A 89 -15.87 56.20 -24.06
C ASP A 89 -17.14 55.47 -23.59
N GLY A 90 -17.92 55.85 -22.61
CA GLY A 90 -18.42 57.14 -22.22
C GLY A 90 -19.94 57.12 -22.35
N ALA A 91 -20.64 57.19 -21.18
CA ALA A 91 -21.99 57.69 -20.98
C ALA A 91 -23.03 56.76 -20.33
N THR A 92 -23.19 56.98 -19.08
CA THR A 92 -24.41 57.07 -18.21
C THR A 92 -25.75 56.61 -18.76
N ALA A 93 -26.37 55.64 -18.06
CA ALA A 93 -27.81 55.62 -17.77
C ALA A 93 -28.06 54.82 -16.46
N LYS A 94 -28.75 55.50 -15.51
CA LYS A 94 -29.23 54.87 -14.25
C LYS A 94 -30.48 54.01 -14.55
N PRO A 95 -30.65 52.86 -13.91
CA PRO A 95 -31.95 52.23 -13.80
C PRO A 95 -32.69 52.61 -12.49
N ASP A 96 -33.97 52.63 -12.68
CA ASP A 96 -35.06 53.01 -11.80
C ASP A 96 -35.20 52.13 -10.56
N LYS A 97 -35.72 52.73 -9.48
CA LYS A 97 -36.02 52.12 -8.19
C LYS A 97 -37.41 51.46 -8.23
N THR A 98 -37.53 50.20 -7.87
CA THR A 98 -38.78 49.60 -7.39
C THR A 98 -38.60 49.01 -5.99
N PRO A 99 -39.59 49.09 -5.10
CA PRO A 99 -39.36 49.07 -3.65
C PRO A 99 -39.47 47.64 -3.05
N ALA A 100 -38.73 47.47 -1.94
CA ALA A 100 -38.72 46.29 -1.12
C ALA A 100 -40.05 46.08 -0.39
N ALA A 101 -40.59 44.85 -0.46
CA ALA A 101 -41.71 44.38 0.37
C ALA A 101 -41.22 43.95 1.75
N LYS A 102 -41.89 44.43 2.79
CA LYS A 102 -41.72 44.03 4.20
C LYS A 102 -42.28 42.64 4.46
N PRO A 103 -41.70 41.82 5.35
CA PRO A 103 -42.31 40.61 5.80
C PRO A 103 -43.38 40.85 6.86
N GLU A 104 -44.50 40.16 6.71
CA GLU A 104 -45.65 40.09 7.64
C GLU A 104 -45.31 39.33 8.94
N LYS A 105 -45.82 39.87 10.04
CA LYS A 105 -45.80 39.29 11.39
C LYS A 105 -46.95 38.30 11.56
N THR A 106 -46.67 37.06 11.96
CA THR A 106 -47.65 36.14 12.51
C THR A 106 -47.59 36.10 14.04
N PRO A 107 -48.71 35.89 14.74
CA PRO A 107 -48.83 36.20 16.17
C PRO A 107 -48.42 35.06 17.10
N ALA A 108 -48.03 35.43 18.30
CA ALA A 108 -47.58 34.63 19.43
C ALA A 108 -48.64 33.65 19.95
N GLY A 109 -48.30 32.39 20.07
CA GLY A 109 -48.98 31.37 20.83
C GLY A 109 -48.32 31.15 22.19
N LYS A 110 -49.16 31.05 23.22
CA LYS A 110 -48.90 31.03 24.65
C LYS A 110 -47.89 30.01 25.14
N ALA A 111 -47.02 30.45 26.05
CA ALA A 111 -46.12 29.65 26.86
C ALA A 111 -46.91 28.89 27.97
N GLU A 112 -46.69 27.59 28.10
CA GLU A 112 -46.99 26.85 29.31
C GLU A 112 -45.72 26.57 30.08
N LYS A 113 -45.76 26.87 31.37
CA LYS A 113 -44.69 26.67 32.36
C LYS A 113 -44.55 25.18 32.68
N ALA A 114 -43.31 24.67 32.55
CA ALA A 114 -42.92 23.46 33.27
C ALA A 114 -41.75 23.80 34.21
N THR A 115 -41.92 23.35 35.41
CA THR A 115 -41.23 23.63 36.65
C THR A 115 -39.77 23.13 36.68
N ALA A 116 -38.91 23.96 37.25
CA ALA A 116 -37.53 23.66 37.59
C ALA A 116 -37.42 22.61 38.72
N ALA A 117 -36.66 21.55 38.50
CA ALA A 117 -36.17 20.65 39.54
C ALA A 117 -34.74 21.00 39.93
N LYS A 118 -34.54 21.13 41.25
CA LYS A 118 -33.36 21.52 42.00
C LYS A 118 -32.15 20.60 41.73
N ALA A 119 -30.99 21.24 41.56
CA ALA A 119 -29.67 20.61 41.68
C ALA A 119 -29.36 20.36 43.17
N GLU A 120 -29.06 19.14 43.52
CA GLU A 120 -28.52 18.75 44.85
C GLU A 120 -26.99 18.79 44.82
N LYS A 121 -26.43 19.50 45.80
CA LYS A 121 -25.00 19.62 46.11
C LYS A 121 -24.54 18.39 46.89
N VAL A 122 -23.41 17.79 46.45
CA VAL A 122 -22.67 16.80 47.25
C VAL A 122 -21.61 17.52 48.10
N PRO A 123 -21.51 17.22 49.41
CA PRO A 123 -20.56 17.91 50.30
C PRO A 123 -19.15 17.34 50.26
N ALA A 124 -18.19 18.23 50.55
CA ALA A 124 -16.77 17.94 50.71
C ALA A 124 -16.42 17.46 52.11
N ALA A 125 -15.32 16.71 52.16
CA ALA A 125 -14.36 16.57 53.26
C ALA A 125 -14.69 15.62 54.44
N VAL A 126 -13.84 14.60 54.56
CA VAL A 126 -13.43 14.07 55.89
C VAL A 126 -11.92 14.07 55.96
N LYS A 127 -11.42 14.69 57.04
CA LYS A 127 -10.02 14.83 57.43
C LYS A 127 -9.51 13.58 58.18
N SER A 128 -8.24 13.19 57.93
CA SER A 128 -7.13 12.95 58.87
C SER A 128 -7.30 11.99 60.06
N THR A 129 -6.43 10.98 60.13
CA THR A 129 -5.77 10.55 61.35
C THR A 129 -4.35 10.04 61.04
N LYS A 130 -3.35 10.74 61.61
CA LYS A 130 -2.21 10.38 62.48
C LYS A 130 -1.70 8.93 62.26
N GLY A 131 -0.45 8.59 61.88
CA GLY A 131 0.79 9.09 62.46
C GLY A 131 1.50 7.93 63.17
N VAL A 132 2.59 7.37 62.62
CA VAL A 132 3.61 6.65 63.40
C VAL A 132 4.97 7.05 62.84
N GLU A 133 5.78 7.68 63.72
CA GLU A 133 7.21 7.95 63.56
C GLU A 133 8.01 6.67 63.70
N LEU A 134 9.05 6.50 62.89
CA LEU A 134 10.30 5.87 63.35
C LEU A 134 11.50 6.52 62.64
N ALA A 135 12.41 6.92 63.45
CA ALA A 135 13.64 7.66 63.19
C ALA A 135 14.72 6.85 62.45
N GLY A 136 15.55 7.57 61.68
CA GLY A 136 16.81 7.03 61.19
C GLY A 136 17.51 8.02 60.27
N GLY A 137 18.45 8.80 60.86
CA GLY A 137 19.21 9.84 60.19
C GLY A 137 20.25 9.34 59.18
N GLY A 138 20.45 10.10 58.15
CA GLY A 138 21.56 9.98 57.21
C GLY A 138 21.72 11.30 56.44
N LYS A 139 22.88 11.93 56.58
CA LYS A 139 23.28 13.23 56.04
C LYS A 139 23.26 13.27 54.50
N PRO A 140 23.03 14.44 53.87
CA PRO A 140 23.02 14.60 52.43
C PRO A 140 24.45 14.69 51.87
N THR A 141 24.72 13.92 50.80
CA THR A 141 25.90 14.07 49.97
C THR A 141 25.57 14.90 48.71
N LYS A 142 26.53 15.74 48.39
CA LYS A 142 26.68 16.79 47.41
C LYS A 142 25.97 16.57 46.05
N ALA A 143 25.40 17.69 45.59
CA ALA A 143 24.94 17.94 44.22
C ALA A 143 26.03 17.63 43.19
N ALA A 144 25.69 16.86 42.17
CA ALA A 144 26.44 16.71 40.93
C ALA A 144 26.07 17.85 39.99
N VAL A 145 27.10 18.49 39.48
CA VAL A 145 27.08 19.61 38.53
C VAL A 145 26.50 19.10 37.22
N VAL A 146 25.49 19.79 36.70
CA VAL A 146 24.97 19.60 35.33
C VAL A 146 25.95 20.29 34.40
N GLU A 147 26.64 19.52 33.57
CA GLU A 147 27.50 20.00 32.52
C GLU A 147 26.62 20.49 31.35
N GLU A 148 26.74 21.77 31.02
CA GLU A 148 26.10 22.44 29.92
C GLU A 148 26.70 21.93 28.62
N VAL A 149 25.90 21.20 27.76
CA VAL A 149 26.34 20.73 26.46
C VAL A 149 26.17 21.86 25.46
N GLU A 150 27.29 22.38 24.94
CA GLU A 150 27.34 23.38 23.88
C GLU A 150 26.64 22.88 22.58
N PRO A 151 26.03 23.79 21.77
CA PRO A 151 25.33 23.40 20.55
C PRO A 151 26.34 22.98 19.47
N VAL A 152 26.18 21.76 18.98
CA VAL A 152 26.94 21.20 17.86
C VAL A 152 26.66 22.01 16.59
N VAL A 153 27.65 22.71 16.11
CA VAL A 153 27.67 23.40 14.81
C VAL A 153 27.59 22.38 13.70
N VAL A 154 26.48 22.31 12.98
CA VAL A 154 26.30 21.47 11.81
C VAL A 154 27.08 22.06 10.63
N SER A 155 28.21 21.48 10.32
CA SER A 155 29.03 21.76 9.14
C SER A 155 28.32 21.29 7.85
N LYS A 156 28.51 22.05 6.75
CA LYS A 156 27.97 21.84 5.39
C LYS A 156 28.13 20.42 4.86
N PRO A 157 27.21 19.92 4.03
CA PRO A 157 27.31 18.57 3.47
C PRO A 157 28.47 18.50 2.46
N VAL A 158 29.52 17.82 2.85
CA VAL A 158 30.57 17.33 1.97
C VAL A 158 30.05 16.07 1.29
N GLY A 159 30.29 15.94 -0.02
CA GLY A 159 29.82 14.86 -0.88
C GLY A 159 29.90 13.48 -0.22
N ALA A 160 28.80 12.77 -0.26
CA ALA A 160 28.67 11.44 0.33
C ALA A 160 29.68 10.48 -0.31
N LYS A 161 30.74 10.16 0.43
CA LYS A 161 31.56 8.98 0.12
C LYS A 161 30.71 7.73 0.31
N PRO A 162 30.87 6.70 -0.54
CA PRO A 162 30.13 5.45 -0.36
C PRO A 162 30.43 4.88 1.03
N VAL A 163 29.37 4.60 1.78
CA VAL A 163 29.47 3.92 3.07
C VAL A 163 30.10 2.55 2.81
N ALA A 164 31.24 2.30 3.42
CA ALA A 164 31.93 1.03 3.31
C ALA A 164 30.96 -0.10 3.71
N ALA A 165 30.78 -1.07 2.81
CA ALA A 165 29.95 -2.25 3.02
C ALA A 165 30.35 -2.91 4.34
N LYS A 166 29.42 -2.98 5.32
CA LYS A 166 29.62 -3.82 6.49
C LYS A 166 29.67 -5.26 6.00
N VAL A 167 30.85 -5.87 6.11
CA VAL A 167 31.05 -7.28 5.78
C VAL A 167 30.08 -8.11 6.60
N ALA A 168 29.24 -8.90 5.92
CA ALA A 168 28.31 -9.81 6.55
C ALA A 168 29.06 -10.77 7.51
N LYS A 169 28.50 -11.00 8.69
CA LYS A 169 29.01 -12.01 9.62
C LYS A 169 29.07 -13.37 8.92
N LYS A 170 30.18 -14.09 9.03
CA LYS A 170 30.36 -15.42 8.47
C LYS A 170 29.18 -16.33 8.92
N GLY A 171 28.30 -16.76 7.99
CA GLY A 171 27.08 -17.51 8.28
C GLY A 171 25.77 -16.71 8.14
N ALA A 172 25.80 -15.43 7.79
CA ALA A 172 24.58 -14.66 7.55
C ALA A 172 23.91 -15.09 6.23
N TRP A 173 22.59 -15.22 6.25
CA TRP A 173 21.78 -15.60 5.08
C TRP A 173 21.57 -14.43 4.11
N PHE A 174 22.13 -13.27 4.38
CA PHE A 174 21.97 -12.06 3.59
C PHE A 174 23.30 -11.40 3.23
N GLU A 175 23.29 -10.63 2.15
CA GLU A 175 24.40 -9.83 1.64
C GLU A 175 23.91 -8.40 1.38
N VAL A 176 24.58 -7.39 1.94
CA VAL A 176 24.32 -5.99 1.60
C VAL A 176 25.06 -5.67 0.29
N SER A 177 24.30 -5.33 -0.74
CA SER A 177 24.82 -5.11 -2.10
C SER A 177 25.36 -3.69 -2.26
N THR A 178 26.48 -3.56 -2.96
CA THR A 178 27.02 -2.27 -3.41
C THR A 178 26.45 -1.82 -4.76
N LYS A 179 25.75 -2.71 -5.48
CA LYS A 179 25.04 -2.45 -6.74
C LYS A 179 23.59 -2.11 -6.48
N THR A 180 22.96 -1.41 -7.42
CA THR A 180 21.50 -1.21 -7.36
C THR A 180 20.73 -2.49 -7.75
N PRO A 181 19.46 -2.61 -7.37
CA PRO A 181 18.58 -3.68 -7.86
C PRO A 181 18.58 -3.80 -9.38
N LYS A 182 18.45 -2.69 -10.11
CA LYS A 182 18.49 -2.65 -11.58
C LYS A 182 19.78 -3.24 -12.14
N GLN A 183 20.94 -2.83 -11.61
CA GLN A 183 22.25 -3.41 -12.00
C GLN A 183 22.36 -4.90 -11.70
N SER A 184 21.59 -5.39 -10.72
CA SER A 184 21.53 -6.80 -10.31
C SER A 184 20.35 -7.55 -10.91
N ARG A 185 19.61 -6.94 -11.86
CA ARG A 185 18.45 -7.46 -12.58
C ARG A 185 17.26 -7.85 -11.67
N PHE A 186 17.11 -7.17 -10.55
CA PHE A 186 15.93 -7.27 -9.69
C PHE A 186 14.88 -6.25 -10.12
N ARG A 187 13.60 -6.62 -9.91
CA ARG A 187 12.44 -5.74 -10.03
C ARG A 187 11.51 -5.90 -8.83
N MET A 188 10.71 -4.89 -8.55
CA MET A 188 9.56 -5.01 -7.66
C MET A 188 8.42 -5.69 -8.41
N PRO A 189 7.90 -6.84 -7.94
CA PRO A 189 6.77 -7.49 -8.57
C PRO A 189 5.47 -6.75 -8.28
N ALA A 190 4.45 -6.93 -9.13
CA ALA A 190 3.11 -6.44 -8.85
C ALA A 190 2.50 -7.15 -7.64
N GLU A 191 1.58 -6.49 -6.93
CA GLU A 191 0.94 -7.06 -5.74
C GLU A 191 0.10 -8.31 -6.05
N TRP A 192 -0.43 -8.45 -7.26
CA TRP A 192 -1.18 -9.66 -7.68
C TRP A 192 -0.30 -10.81 -8.16
N GLU A 193 1.02 -10.67 -8.23
CA GLU A 193 1.92 -11.80 -8.48
C GLU A 193 1.91 -12.75 -7.28
N THR A 194 2.25 -14.02 -7.50
CA THR A 194 2.15 -15.04 -6.44
C THR A 194 3.02 -14.68 -5.23
N HIS A 195 2.42 -14.69 -4.06
CA HIS A 195 3.06 -14.51 -2.76
C HIS A 195 3.47 -15.86 -2.15
N TYR A 196 4.60 -15.87 -1.45
CA TYR A 196 4.86 -16.90 -0.43
C TYR A 196 4.03 -16.61 0.83
N GLY A 197 3.89 -15.36 1.19
CA GLY A 197 3.14 -14.92 2.36
C GLY A 197 3.04 -13.42 2.48
N THR A 198 2.48 -12.97 3.60
CA THR A 198 2.28 -11.57 3.94
C THR A 198 2.90 -11.25 5.29
N PHE A 199 3.67 -10.18 5.38
CA PHE A 199 4.07 -9.57 6.64
C PHE A 199 3.00 -8.62 7.17
N LEU A 200 2.84 -8.65 8.49
CA LEU A 200 2.05 -7.72 9.30
C LEU A 200 2.89 -7.22 10.46
N THR A 201 2.54 -6.08 11.03
CA THR A 201 2.96 -5.66 12.36
C THR A 201 1.72 -5.58 13.24
N TRP A 202 1.75 -6.26 14.40
CA TRP A 202 0.61 -6.27 15.32
C TRP A 202 0.45 -4.92 15.99
N PRO A 203 -0.76 -4.39 16.15
CA PRO A 203 -0.98 -3.10 16.82
C PRO A 203 -0.49 -3.12 18.26
N ASN A 204 0.18 -2.06 18.68
CA ASN A 204 0.66 -1.91 20.04
C ASN A 204 -0.35 -1.12 20.89
N LYS A 205 -0.71 -1.63 22.07
CA LYS A 205 -1.60 -0.92 23.03
C LYS A 205 -1.07 0.44 23.46
N LYS A 206 0.25 0.67 23.33
CA LYS A 206 0.92 1.96 23.61
C LYS A 206 1.13 2.80 22.36
N GLY A 207 0.65 2.32 21.19
CA GLY A 207 0.74 2.98 19.91
C GLY A 207 -0.02 4.30 19.85
N ILE A 208 0.17 5.00 18.76
CA ILE A 208 -0.43 6.32 18.51
C ILE A 208 -1.76 6.17 17.78
N SER A 209 -1.85 5.17 16.89
CA SER A 209 -2.97 5.01 15.96
C SER A 209 -4.30 4.70 16.63
N PHE A 210 -4.28 3.93 17.73
CA PHE A 210 -5.50 3.53 18.45
C PHE A 210 -5.46 3.98 19.91
N PRO A 211 -5.47 5.31 20.16
CA PRO A 211 -5.27 5.84 21.50
C PRO A 211 -6.54 5.76 22.34
N GLY A 212 -6.37 5.45 23.62
CA GLY A 212 -7.44 5.47 24.60
C GLY A 212 -7.99 4.10 24.95
N LYS A 213 -8.84 4.08 25.98
CA LYS A 213 -9.42 2.84 26.52
C LYS A 213 -10.37 2.22 25.49
N GLY A 214 -10.14 0.97 25.15
CA GLY A 214 -11.00 0.19 24.22
C GLY A 214 -10.70 0.39 22.74
N ALA A 215 -9.81 1.33 22.36
CA ALA A 215 -9.50 1.57 20.94
C ALA A 215 -8.70 0.42 20.31
N TYR A 216 -7.78 -0.18 21.06
CA TYR A 216 -7.07 -1.40 20.64
C TYR A 216 -8.03 -2.58 20.46
N GLU A 217 -8.92 -2.80 21.42
CA GLU A 217 -9.89 -3.90 21.35
C GLU A 217 -10.92 -3.71 20.22
N ALA A 218 -11.23 -2.46 19.87
CA ALA A 218 -12.19 -2.15 18.80
C ALA A 218 -11.68 -2.51 17.39
N VAL A 219 -10.35 -2.52 17.18
CA VAL A 219 -9.77 -2.86 15.88
C VAL A 219 -9.51 -4.37 15.71
N LEU A 220 -9.47 -5.14 16.79
CA LEU A 220 -9.18 -6.59 16.71
C LEU A 220 -10.10 -7.37 15.77
N PRO A 221 -11.42 -7.12 15.67
CA PRO A 221 -12.28 -7.83 14.72
C PRO A 221 -11.86 -7.66 13.25
N ALA A 222 -11.34 -6.48 12.86
CA ALA A 222 -10.83 -6.26 11.52
C ALA A 222 -9.52 -7.03 11.30
N PHE A 223 -8.61 -7.06 12.30
CA PHE A 223 -7.39 -7.86 12.26
C PHE A 223 -7.68 -9.37 12.20
N GLU A 224 -8.62 -9.87 12.99
CA GLU A 224 -9.06 -11.27 12.99
C GLU A 224 -9.58 -11.67 11.59
N SER A 225 -10.50 -10.88 11.03
CA SER A 225 -11.06 -11.11 9.70
C SER A 225 -9.98 -11.11 8.62
N MET A 226 -9.02 -10.18 8.69
CA MET A 226 -7.85 -10.12 7.81
C MET A 226 -6.98 -11.38 7.93
N LEU A 227 -6.67 -11.82 9.16
CA LEU A 227 -5.85 -13.01 9.40
C LEU A 227 -6.48 -14.26 8.80
N HIS A 228 -7.77 -14.53 9.08
CA HIS A 228 -8.49 -15.67 8.52
C HIS A 228 -8.48 -15.67 6.99
N ALA A 229 -8.71 -14.52 6.37
CA ALA A 229 -8.73 -14.39 4.92
C ALA A 229 -7.34 -14.69 4.29
N LEU A 230 -6.25 -14.18 4.88
CA LEU A 230 -4.88 -14.36 4.38
C LEU A 230 -4.38 -15.79 4.61
N ILE A 231 -4.53 -16.30 5.83
CA ILE A 231 -4.05 -17.65 6.22
C ILE A 231 -4.69 -18.74 5.37
N ALA A 232 -5.90 -18.54 4.85
CA ALA A 232 -6.56 -19.49 3.95
C ALA A 232 -5.72 -19.82 2.69
N SER A 233 -4.84 -18.92 2.23
CA SER A 233 -4.13 -19.08 0.95
C SER A 233 -2.63 -18.82 0.97
N GLU A 234 -2.07 -18.28 2.07
CA GLU A 234 -0.65 -17.93 2.15
C GLU A 234 -0.11 -18.01 3.58
N GLN A 235 1.21 -17.93 3.74
CA GLN A 235 1.85 -17.83 5.04
C GLN A 235 1.68 -16.43 5.60
N VAL A 236 1.51 -16.28 6.90
CA VAL A 236 1.39 -14.98 7.57
C VAL A 236 2.52 -14.80 8.58
N PHE A 237 3.28 -13.73 8.43
CA PHE A 237 4.41 -13.36 9.27
C PHE A 237 4.02 -12.12 10.07
N ILE A 238 4.02 -12.23 11.39
CA ILE A 238 3.58 -11.13 12.24
C ILE A 238 4.74 -10.66 13.12
N ASN A 239 5.11 -9.40 12.97
CA ASN A 239 6.00 -8.74 13.91
C ASN A 239 5.20 -8.34 15.15
N VAL A 240 5.68 -8.72 16.32
CA VAL A 240 5.05 -8.45 17.61
C VAL A 240 5.99 -7.69 18.53
N ALA A 241 5.44 -6.75 19.30
CA ALA A 241 6.19 -5.94 20.25
C ALA A 241 6.49 -6.69 21.55
N CYS A 242 5.66 -7.68 21.92
CA CYS A 242 5.81 -8.45 23.17
C CYS A 242 5.29 -9.89 23.01
N ALA A 243 5.63 -10.74 23.97
CA ALA A 243 5.27 -12.16 23.94
C ALA A 243 3.76 -12.40 24.15
N GLU A 244 3.11 -11.52 24.92
CA GLU A 244 1.68 -11.58 25.21
C GLU A 244 0.84 -11.45 23.94
N ASP A 245 1.26 -10.62 22.98
CA ASP A 245 0.58 -10.45 21.70
C ASP A 245 0.54 -11.75 20.89
N LYS A 246 1.57 -12.62 21.01
CA LYS A 246 1.58 -13.93 20.34
C LYS A 246 0.43 -14.81 20.82
N GLN A 247 0.09 -14.76 22.11
CA GLN A 247 -1.02 -15.54 22.65
C GLN A 247 -2.35 -14.95 22.18
N VAL A 248 -2.52 -13.64 22.23
CA VAL A 248 -3.73 -12.97 21.68
C VAL A 248 -3.98 -13.38 20.23
N ILE A 249 -2.94 -13.36 19.38
CA ILE A 249 -3.06 -13.75 17.97
C ILE A 249 -3.41 -15.22 17.80
N ARG A 250 -2.81 -16.11 18.61
CA ARG A 250 -3.12 -17.55 18.55
C ARG A 250 -4.56 -17.84 18.96
N ASP A 251 -5.08 -17.13 19.96
CA ASP A 251 -6.44 -17.30 20.48
C ASP A 251 -7.52 -16.88 19.45
N LEU A 252 -7.16 -16.02 18.48
CA LEU A 252 -8.02 -15.66 17.35
C LEU A 252 -8.10 -16.75 16.27
N LEU A 253 -7.17 -17.70 16.24
CA LEU A 253 -6.96 -18.64 15.13
C LEU A 253 -7.17 -20.08 15.57
N THR A 254 -7.71 -20.90 14.67
CA THR A 254 -7.76 -22.35 14.84
C THR A 254 -6.35 -22.96 14.84
N ILE A 255 -6.18 -24.13 15.44
CA ILE A 255 -4.90 -24.88 15.44
C ILE A 255 -4.38 -25.11 14.01
N ALA A 256 -5.28 -25.38 13.05
CA ALA A 256 -4.90 -25.59 11.65
C ALA A 256 -4.34 -24.31 11.01
N GLU A 257 -4.94 -23.17 11.27
CA GLU A 257 -4.50 -21.85 10.79
C GLU A 257 -3.14 -21.46 11.40
N GLN A 258 -2.92 -21.75 12.67
CA GLN A 258 -1.65 -21.47 13.35
C GLN A 258 -0.45 -22.17 12.68
N SER A 259 -0.64 -23.23 11.89
CA SER A 259 0.43 -23.89 11.14
C SER A 259 1.07 -23.01 10.06
N ARG A 260 0.39 -21.95 9.65
CA ARG A 260 0.88 -20.97 8.65
C ARG A 260 1.30 -19.64 9.26
N LEU A 261 1.35 -19.57 10.59
CA LEU A 261 1.67 -18.38 11.33
C LEU A 261 3.14 -18.38 11.78
N HIS A 262 3.83 -17.28 11.51
CA HIS A 262 5.21 -17.05 11.91
C HIS A 262 5.34 -15.74 12.66
N PHE A 263 6.18 -15.71 13.71
CA PHE A 263 6.40 -14.51 14.50
C PHE A 263 7.81 -13.95 14.33
N LEU A 264 7.89 -12.62 14.31
CA LEU A 264 9.10 -11.85 14.46
C LEU A 264 9.01 -11.03 15.74
N ASP A 265 10.12 -10.95 16.48
CA ASP A 265 10.19 -10.25 17.76
C ASP A 265 11.00 -8.96 17.58
N THR A 266 10.45 -7.98 16.86
CA THR A 266 11.11 -6.68 16.67
C THR A 266 10.29 -5.61 17.39
N PRO A 267 10.91 -4.77 18.22
CA PRO A 267 10.21 -3.66 18.86
C PRO A 267 9.44 -2.82 17.81
N SER A 268 8.17 -2.59 18.07
CA SER A 268 7.28 -1.83 17.19
C SER A 268 6.33 -0.96 18.00
N MET A 269 5.90 0.14 17.40
CA MET A 269 4.93 1.06 17.98
C MET A 269 3.65 1.10 17.18
N GLU A 270 3.76 1.07 15.84
CA GLU A 270 2.65 1.25 14.92
C GLU A 270 2.48 0.02 14.01
N PRO A 271 1.24 -0.30 13.54
CA PRO A 271 0.98 -1.50 12.75
C PRO A 271 1.25 -1.34 11.25
N TRP A 272 1.70 -0.19 10.79
CA TRP A 272 1.75 0.19 9.37
C TRP A 272 2.93 -0.46 8.65
N CYS A 273 2.84 -1.79 8.50
CA CYS A 273 3.90 -2.65 7.95
C CYS A 273 4.30 -2.27 6.52
N ARG A 274 3.38 -1.73 5.73
CA ARG A 274 3.64 -1.23 4.38
C ARG A 274 4.71 -0.13 4.40
N ASP A 275 4.65 0.77 5.37
CA ASP A 275 5.43 1.99 5.37
C ASP A 275 6.81 1.83 6.02
N HIS A 276 6.89 1.12 7.14
CA HIS A 276 8.15 0.86 7.83
C HIS A 276 8.82 -0.45 7.40
N GLY A 277 8.13 -1.29 6.61
CA GLY A 277 8.64 -2.57 6.14
C GLY A 277 9.66 -2.45 5.01
N ALA A 278 10.26 -3.59 4.66
CA ALA A 278 11.13 -3.68 3.50
C ALA A 278 10.30 -3.83 2.21
N THR A 279 10.75 -3.23 1.11
CA THR A 279 10.21 -3.51 -0.22
C THR A 279 10.89 -4.75 -0.79
N PHE A 280 10.12 -5.78 -1.15
CA PHE A 280 10.68 -7.03 -1.66
C PHE A 280 10.75 -7.07 -3.18
N LEU A 281 11.84 -7.67 -3.67
CA LEU A 281 12.19 -7.75 -5.08
C LEU A 281 12.37 -9.19 -5.53
N VAL A 282 12.18 -9.42 -6.82
CA VAL A 282 12.49 -10.71 -7.47
C VAL A 282 13.44 -10.50 -8.63
N ARG A 283 14.33 -11.47 -8.86
CA ARG A 283 15.16 -11.53 -10.06
C ARG A 283 14.56 -12.53 -11.05
N GLY A 284 14.41 -12.13 -12.33
CA GLY A 284 13.64 -12.92 -13.30
C GLY A 284 14.26 -14.27 -13.64
N GLU A 285 15.60 -14.35 -13.72
CA GLU A 285 16.32 -15.52 -14.24
C GLU A 285 16.27 -16.74 -13.31
N ASP A 286 16.59 -16.51 -12.02
CA ASP A 286 16.69 -17.57 -11.00
C ASP A 286 15.71 -17.43 -9.84
N ARG A 287 14.81 -16.45 -9.97
CA ARG A 287 13.83 -16.06 -8.93
C ARG A 287 14.46 -15.72 -7.58
N ALA A 288 15.73 -15.30 -7.55
CA ALA A 288 16.37 -14.88 -6.30
C ALA A 288 15.57 -13.76 -5.64
N GLY A 289 15.43 -13.82 -4.32
CA GLY A 289 14.81 -12.78 -3.51
C GLY A 289 15.79 -11.68 -3.15
N GLY A 290 15.30 -10.45 -3.09
CA GLY A 290 16.03 -9.28 -2.61
C GLY A 290 15.13 -8.30 -1.89
N SER A 291 15.72 -7.38 -1.13
CA SER A 291 14.99 -6.39 -0.32
C SER A 291 15.60 -5.01 -0.49
N VAL A 292 14.77 -3.99 -0.65
CA VAL A 292 15.18 -2.59 -0.53
C VAL A 292 14.84 -2.10 0.87
N LEU A 293 15.81 -1.53 1.55
CA LEU A 293 15.65 -0.90 2.85
C LEU A 293 15.63 0.61 2.69
N TRP A 294 14.44 1.16 2.63
CA TRP A 294 14.23 2.60 2.70
C TRP A 294 14.46 3.08 4.14
N LYS A 295 14.82 4.33 4.31
CA LYS A 295 14.76 4.96 5.62
C LYS A 295 13.31 5.29 5.94
N PHE A 296 12.86 4.92 7.12
CA PHE A 296 11.58 5.35 7.66
C PHE A 296 11.83 6.46 8.67
N ASN A 297 11.10 7.58 8.56
CA ASN A 297 11.23 8.73 9.44
C ASN A 297 9.91 9.17 10.08
N ALA A 298 9.01 8.22 10.31
CA ALA A 298 7.69 8.47 10.92
C ALA A 298 6.87 9.53 10.15
N TRP A 299 6.71 9.30 8.83
CA TRP A 299 5.94 10.13 7.89
C TRP A 299 6.36 11.61 7.89
N GLY A 300 7.66 11.83 7.85
CA GLY A 300 8.20 13.18 7.85
C GLY A 300 8.41 13.76 9.23
N GLN A 301 8.76 12.93 10.22
CA GLN A 301 9.01 13.30 11.62
C GLN A 301 7.77 13.87 12.35
N LYS A 302 6.56 13.41 11.95
CA LYS A 302 5.30 13.83 12.58
C LYS A 302 5.05 13.11 13.91
N TYR A 303 5.66 11.93 14.11
CA TYR A 303 5.39 11.03 15.21
C TYR A 303 6.68 10.47 15.84
N ASP A 304 7.19 11.14 16.87
CA ASP A 304 8.45 10.76 17.53
C ASP A 304 8.49 9.30 18.00
N LYS A 305 7.37 8.80 18.57
CA LYS A 305 7.27 7.43 19.04
C LYS A 305 7.39 6.39 17.94
N ALA A 306 6.91 6.69 16.72
CA ALA A 306 6.99 5.79 15.59
C ALA A 306 8.42 5.66 15.02
N SER A 307 9.38 6.44 15.48
CA SER A 307 10.80 6.29 15.09
C SER A 307 11.39 4.93 15.46
N VAL A 308 10.81 4.24 16.42
CA VAL A 308 11.21 2.87 16.82
C VAL A 308 10.99 1.86 15.68
N ASP A 309 9.99 2.11 14.83
CA ASP A 309 9.59 1.23 13.73
C ASP A 309 10.60 1.22 12.58
N ALA A 310 11.54 2.18 12.54
CA ALA A 310 12.59 2.26 11.52
C ALA A 310 13.50 1.00 11.45
N GLY A 311 13.52 0.17 12.49
CA GLY A 311 14.25 -1.10 12.54
C GLY A 311 13.54 -2.29 11.90
N ILE A 312 12.21 -2.21 11.70
CA ILE A 312 11.38 -3.35 11.30
C ILE A 312 11.73 -3.83 9.89
N GLY A 313 11.86 -2.91 8.92
CA GLY A 313 12.23 -3.28 7.56
C GLY A 313 13.54 -4.07 7.47
N ARG A 314 14.54 -3.70 8.28
CA ARG A 314 15.80 -4.44 8.39
C ARG A 314 15.58 -5.83 8.98
N SER A 315 14.82 -5.94 10.07
CA SER A 315 14.51 -7.24 10.67
C SER A 315 13.81 -8.18 9.68
N MET A 316 12.85 -7.67 8.89
CA MET A 316 12.17 -8.44 7.84
C MET A 316 13.14 -8.92 6.76
N ALA A 317 14.01 -8.03 6.24
CA ALA A 317 14.97 -8.36 5.21
C ALA A 317 16.03 -9.37 5.68
N GLU A 318 16.56 -9.20 6.88
CA GLU A 318 17.54 -10.12 7.48
C GLU A 318 16.92 -11.47 7.81
N PHE A 319 15.65 -11.50 8.24
CA PHE A 319 14.90 -12.74 8.46
C PHE A 319 14.73 -13.55 7.19
N LEU A 320 14.34 -12.91 6.08
CA LEU A 320 14.18 -13.60 4.80
C LEU A 320 15.51 -13.96 4.16
N GLY A 321 16.53 -13.15 4.38
CA GLY A 321 17.84 -13.29 3.75
C GLY A 321 17.89 -12.80 2.29
N GLY A 322 18.94 -13.18 1.57
CA GLY A 322 19.15 -12.75 0.18
C GLY A 322 19.89 -11.43 0.04
N LYS A 323 19.68 -10.71 -1.06
CA LYS A 323 20.35 -9.43 -1.30
C LYS A 323 19.58 -8.28 -0.66
N ILE A 324 20.31 -7.41 0.05
CA ILE A 324 19.77 -6.19 0.66
C ILE A 324 20.37 -4.98 -0.06
N PHE A 325 19.53 -4.04 -0.45
CA PHE A 325 19.87 -2.82 -1.13
C PHE A 325 19.48 -1.61 -0.28
N GLU A 326 20.39 -0.71 -0.01
CA GLU A 326 20.21 0.44 0.88
C GLU A 326 20.40 1.75 0.11
N PRO A 327 19.33 2.39 -0.40
CA PRO A 327 19.43 3.66 -1.13
C PRO A 327 19.83 4.85 -0.24
N GLY A 328 19.64 4.72 1.08
CA GLY A 328 19.92 5.81 2.01
C GLY A 328 18.88 6.93 2.02
N MET A 329 17.75 6.77 1.30
CA MET A 329 16.69 7.75 1.14
C MET A 329 15.45 7.36 1.97
N VAL A 330 14.69 8.37 2.40
CA VAL A 330 13.39 8.18 3.06
C VAL A 330 12.34 7.91 2.01
N LEU A 331 11.62 6.79 2.17
CA LEU A 331 10.47 6.43 1.35
C LEU A 331 9.62 5.40 2.11
N GLU A 332 8.31 5.56 2.08
CA GLU A 332 7.34 4.61 2.60
C GLU A 332 6.79 3.75 1.46
N GLY A 333 6.53 2.46 1.73
CA GLY A 333 5.98 1.55 0.73
C GLY A 333 4.60 1.96 0.21
N GLY A 334 3.79 2.65 1.02
CA GLY A 334 2.50 3.21 0.61
C GLY A 334 2.60 4.36 -0.39
N ALA A 335 3.78 4.99 -0.51
CA ALA A 335 4.03 6.06 -1.47
C ALA A 335 4.30 5.56 -2.90
N ILE A 336 4.40 4.25 -3.13
CA ILE A 336 4.72 3.65 -4.44
C ILE A 336 3.73 2.55 -4.80
N GLU A 337 3.35 2.49 -6.08
CA GLU A 337 2.46 1.47 -6.63
C GLU A 337 3.02 1.00 -7.97
N VAL A 338 3.24 -0.31 -8.16
CA VAL A 338 3.89 -0.86 -9.36
C VAL A 338 3.00 -1.83 -10.13
N ASN A 339 3.12 -1.85 -11.47
CA ASN A 339 2.46 -2.85 -12.29
C ASN A 339 3.28 -4.14 -12.48
N GLY A 340 4.47 -4.25 -11.88
CA GLY A 340 5.36 -5.40 -12.01
C GLY A 340 6.04 -5.57 -13.37
N SER A 341 5.70 -4.76 -14.36
CA SER A 341 6.20 -4.86 -15.73
C SER A 341 7.15 -3.73 -16.10
N GLY A 342 7.27 -2.69 -15.25
CA GLY A 342 8.22 -1.61 -15.48
C GLY A 342 7.67 -0.21 -15.24
N THR A 343 6.40 -0.06 -14.79
CA THR A 343 5.82 1.23 -14.42
C THR A 343 5.61 1.31 -12.91
N VAL A 344 5.95 2.46 -12.32
CA VAL A 344 5.60 2.86 -10.96
C VAL A 344 4.76 4.14 -11.00
N LEU A 345 3.73 4.19 -10.15
CA LEU A 345 2.88 5.35 -9.90
C LEU A 345 3.16 5.88 -8.49
N THR A 346 3.22 7.20 -8.34
CA THR A 346 3.52 7.88 -7.07
C THR A 346 2.94 9.29 -7.05
N THR A 347 3.15 10.04 -5.94
CA THR A 347 2.67 11.42 -5.80
C THR A 347 3.80 12.42 -5.56
N GLU A 348 3.63 13.63 -6.10
CA GLU A 348 4.55 14.75 -5.87
C GLU A 348 4.47 15.26 -4.43
N SER A 349 3.25 15.33 -3.88
CA SER A 349 3.01 15.84 -2.52
C SER A 349 3.72 15.05 -1.44
N CYS A 350 3.94 13.74 -1.64
CA CYS A 350 4.67 12.87 -0.71
C CYS A 350 6.17 12.85 -1.03
N LEU A 351 6.58 12.31 -2.19
CA LEU A 351 8.00 12.02 -2.43
C LEU A 351 8.86 13.26 -2.62
N LEU A 352 8.28 14.39 -3.07
CA LEU A 352 8.98 15.67 -3.21
C LEU A 352 8.80 16.58 -1.98
N ASN A 353 8.12 16.09 -0.94
CA ASN A 353 7.98 16.85 0.30
C ASN A 353 9.34 17.00 1.00
N LYS A 354 9.61 18.25 1.43
CA LYS A 354 10.86 18.57 2.15
C LYS A 354 11.07 17.80 3.46
N ASN A 355 9.97 17.26 4.03
CA ASN A 355 10.00 16.48 5.27
C ASN A 355 10.45 15.01 5.05
N ARG A 356 10.60 14.57 3.80
CA ARG A 356 11.20 13.27 3.46
C ARG A 356 12.67 13.44 3.08
N ASN A 357 12.95 14.03 1.92
CA ASN A 357 14.31 14.15 1.38
C ASN A 357 14.55 15.59 0.93
N LYS A 358 15.01 16.44 1.86
CA LYS A 358 15.16 17.89 1.62
C LYS A 358 16.08 18.15 0.41
N GLY A 359 15.53 18.89 -0.56
CA GLY A 359 16.28 19.33 -1.75
C GLY A 359 16.40 18.30 -2.87
N VAL A 360 15.75 17.14 -2.75
CA VAL A 360 15.64 16.16 -3.84
C VAL A 360 14.74 16.73 -4.93
N LYS A 361 15.20 16.64 -6.18
CA LYS A 361 14.45 17.01 -7.38
C LYS A 361 13.68 15.81 -7.92
N LYS A 362 12.67 16.08 -8.73
CA LYS A 362 11.84 15.05 -9.37
C LYS A 362 12.68 14.09 -10.21
N GLU A 363 13.64 14.62 -10.97
CA GLU A 363 14.54 13.84 -11.83
C GLU A 363 15.47 12.92 -11.02
N ASP A 364 15.88 13.34 -9.81
CA ASP A 364 16.68 12.52 -8.90
C ASP A 364 15.83 11.37 -8.33
N MET A 365 14.56 11.67 -7.98
CA MET A 365 13.63 10.66 -7.51
C MET A 365 13.27 9.68 -8.61
N ASP A 366 13.06 10.12 -9.85
CA ASP A 366 12.86 9.25 -11.02
C ASP A 366 14.00 8.25 -11.19
N ARG A 367 15.25 8.72 -11.11
CA ARG A 367 16.42 7.83 -11.17
C ARG A 367 16.44 6.84 -10.03
N LEU A 368 16.17 7.31 -8.81
CA LEU A 368 16.13 6.46 -7.62
C LEU A 368 15.09 5.35 -7.76
N LEU A 369 13.86 5.68 -8.15
CA LEU A 369 12.79 4.71 -8.34
C LEU A 369 13.15 3.70 -9.44
N LYS A 370 13.69 4.17 -10.58
CA LYS A 370 14.13 3.30 -11.67
C LYS A 370 15.26 2.35 -11.24
N ASP A 371 16.20 2.81 -10.44
CA ASP A 371 17.37 2.03 -10.02
C ASP A 371 17.02 1.04 -8.91
N PHE A 372 16.10 1.40 -7.98
CA PHE A 372 15.82 0.58 -6.81
C PHE A 372 14.55 -0.28 -6.93
N LEU A 373 13.63 0.05 -7.82
CA LEU A 373 12.45 -0.78 -8.09
C LEU A 373 12.57 -1.60 -9.39
N GLY A 374 13.62 -1.34 -10.20
CA GLY A 374 13.81 -2.01 -11.48
C GLY A 374 12.77 -1.63 -12.54
N VAL A 375 12.19 -0.43 -12.43
CA VAL A 375 11.22 0.12 -13.38
C VAL A 375 11.89 0.98 -14.45
N SER A 376 11.19 1.25 -15.55
CA SER A 376 11.63 2.16 -16.62
C SER A 376 10.77 3.40 -16.75
N ASN A 377 9.53 3.35 -16.25
CA ASN A 377 8.54 4.41 -16.36
C ASN A 377 8.06 4.85 -14.96
N VAL A 378 7.96 6.17 -14.74
CA VAL A 378 7.49 6.76 -13.48
C VAL A 378 6.34 7.71 -13.79
N LEU A 379 5.18 7.43 -13.21
CA LEU A 379 3.98 8.24 -13.35
C LEU A 379 3.73 9.01 -12.05
N TRP A 380 3.43 10.30 -12.19
CA TRP A 380 3.28 11.21 -11.05
C TRP A 380 1.87 11.79 -11.00
N LEU A 381 1.26 11.73 -9.81
CA LEU A 381 0.06 12.46 -9.48
C LEU A 381 0.37 13.62 -8.52
N PRO A 382 -0.42 14.72 -8.56
CA PRO A 382 -0.16 15.89 -7.74
C PRO A 382 -0.25 15.67 -6.24
N GLY A 383 -1.29 14.96 -5.75
CA GLY A 383 -1.53 14.93 -4.31
C GLY A 383 -2.62 13.99 -3.83
N GLY A 384 -2.86 14.02 -2.54
CA GLY A 384 -3.64 13.10 -1.74
C GLY A 384 -4.98 13.62 -1.22
N LEU A 385 -5.55 12.88 -0.27
CA LEU A 385 -6.86 13.12 0.32
C LEU A 385 -6.81 14.11 1.48
N GLU A 386 -7.90 14.79 1.71
CA GLU A 386 -8.15 15.53 2.96
C GLU A 386 -8.13 14.58 4.16
N GLY A 387 -7.33 14.91 5.16
CA GLY A 387 -7.16 14.09 6.37
C GLY A 387 -6.07 13.02 6.28
N ASP A 388 -5.44 12.86 5.11
CA ASP A 388 -4.28 11.98 4.95
C ASP A 388 -3.02 12.68 5.49
N ASP A 389 -2.47 12.12 6.55
CA ASP A 389 -1.27 12.64 7.21
C ASP A 389 0.04 12.07 6.65
N THR A 390 -0.03 11.19 5.65
CA THR A 390 1.14 10.68 4.93
C THR A 390 1.69 11.64 3.89
N ASP A 391 1.09 12.82 3.73
CA ASP A 391 1.34 13.82 2.68
C ASP A 391 0.89 13.35 1.28
N GLY A 392 -0.02 12.38 1.19
CA GLY A 392 -0.63 11.92 -0.04
C GLY A 392 -0.01 10.66 -0.60
N HIS A 393 -0.05 9.56 0.14
CA HIS A 393 0.33 8.25 -0.37
C HIS A 393 -0.53 7.85 -1.57
N ILE A 394 0.10 7.20 -2.55
CA ILE A 394 -0.59 6.74 -3.75
C ILE A 394 -1.58 5.60 -3.47
N ASP A 395 -1.33 4.79 -2.46
CA ASP A 395 -2.14 3.64 -2.08
C ASP A 395 -3.51 3.99 -1.49
N THR A 396 -3.72 5.26 -1.14
CA THR A 396 -5.04 5.80 -0.76
C THR A 396 -5.81 6.40 -1.93
N LEU A 397 -5.18 6.52 -3.10
CA LEU A 397 -5.71 7.24 -4.27
C LEU A 397 -5.95 6.34 -5.48
N THR A 398 -4.90 5.62 -5.91
CA THR A 398 -4.86 4.94 -7.21
C THR A 398 -4.04 3.67 -7.10
N ARG A 399 -4.62 2.54 -7.52
CA ARG A 399 -3.98 1.22 -7.43
C ARG A 399 -4.07 0.48 -8.76
N PHE A 400 -3.01 -0.20 -9.16
CA PHE A 400 -3.06 -1.13 -10.27
C PHE A 400 -3.90 -2.37 -9.92
N VAL A 401 -4.75 -2.80 -10.86
CA VAL A 401 -5.52 -4.05 -10.77
C VAL A 401 -5.07 -5.09 -11.79
N ASN A 402 -4.33 -4.66 -12.79
CA ASN A 402 -3.57 -5.48 -13.73
C ASN A 402 -2.47 -4.61 -14.40
N LYS A 403 -1.75 -5.18 -15.39
CA LYS A 403 -0.59 -4.54 -16.02
C LYS A 403 -0.83 -3.10 -16.47
N ASN A 404 -1.98 -2.81 -17.07
CA ASN A 404 -2.28 -1.50 -17.68
C ASN A 404 -3.59 -0.86 -17.20
N THR A 405 -4.21 -1.38 -16.14
CA THR A 405 -5.46 -0.84 -15.58
C THR A 405 -5.27 -0.44 -14.13
N VAL A 406 -5.74 0.74 -13.79
CA VAL A 406 -5.83 1.24 -12.42
C VAL A 406 -7.27 1.47 -12.01
N VAL A 407 -7.57 1.26 -10.72
CA VAL A 407 -8.72 1.90 -10.06
C VAL A 407 -8.23 3.19 -9.43
N THR A 408 -9.02 4.26 -9.51
CA THR A 408 -8.69 5.56 -8.91
C THR A 408 -9.90 6.17 -8.22
N CYS A 409 -9.69 6.76 -7.07
CA CYS A 409 -10.73 7.43 -6.30
C CYS A 409 -11.32 8.60 -7.09
N VAL A 410 -12.65 8.71 -7.06
CA VAL A 410 -13.39 9.84 -7.62
C VAL A 410 -14.40 10.36 -6.60
N GLU A 411 -14.46 11.68 -6.47
CA GLU A 411 -15.46 12.37 -5.66
C GLU A 411 -16.33 13.21 -6.60
N GLU A 412 -17.60 12.84 -6.68
CA GLU A 412 -18.54 13.50 -7.61
C GLU A 412 -19.13 14.79 -7.05
N ASN A 413 -19.17 14.96 -5.73
CA ASN A 413 -19.70 16.14 -5.08
C ASN A 413 -18.72 17.32 -5.20
N PRO A 414 -19.03 18.37 -5.99
CA PRO A 414 -18.11 19.50 -6.20
C PRO A 414 -17.89 20.37 -4.95
N LYS A 415 -18.67 20.14 -3.89
CA LYS A 415 -18.52 20.83 -2.60
C LYS A 415 -17.60 20.07 -1.65
N ASP A 416 -17.26 18.83 -1.95
CA ASP A 416 -16.32 18.05 -1.15
C ASP A 416 -14.89 18.53 -1.40
N LYS A 417 -14.09 18.60 -0.34
CA LYS A 417 -12.69 19.04 -0.40
C LYS A 417 -11.81 18.15 -1.29
N ASN A 418 -12.16 16.86 -1.42
CA ASN A 418 -11.43 15.92 -2.26
C ASN A 418 -11.75 16.06 -3.75
N HIS A 419 -12.90 16.68 -4.13
CA HIS A 419 -13.34 16.74 -5.52
C HIS A 419 -12.28 17.30 -6.47
N ALA A 420 -11.71 18.46 -6.14
CA ALA A 420 -10.80 19.14 -7.04
C ALA A 420 -9.50 18.35 -7.30
N VAL A 421 -8.90 17.79 -6.26
CA VAL A 421 -7.64 17.03 -6.36
C VAL A 421 -7.87 15.69 -7.06
N LEU A 422 -8.94 14.96 -6.72
CA LEU A 422 -9.25 13.68 -7.35
C LEU A 422 -9.64 13.82 -8.83
N LYS A 423 -10.39 14.87 -9.18
CA LYS A 423 -10.68 15.21 -10.57
C LYS A 423 -9.41 15.48 -11.37
N LYS A 424 -8.47 16.26 -10.82
CA LYS A 424 -7.19 16.53 -11.46
C LYS A 424 -6.36 15.26 -11.63
N ASN A 425 -6.30 14.39 -10.61
CA ASN A 425 -5.62 13.09 -10.70
C ASN A 425 -6.23 12.23 -11.82
N LEU A 426 -7.56 12.13 -11.89
CA LEU A 426 -8.28 11.39 -12.93
C LEU A 426 -7.98 11.90 -14.34
N GLU A 427 -7.98 13.23 -14.53
CA GLU A 427 -7.68 13.85 -15.82
C GLU A 427 -6.25 13.53 -16.29
N LEU A 428 -5.27 13.55 -15.39
CA LEU A 428 -3.89 13.19 -15.71
C LEU A 428 -3.75 11.71 -16.05
N LEU A 429 -4.35 10.82 -15.26
CA LEU A 429 -4.29 9.38 -15.48
C LEU A 429 -4.79 8.97 -16.86
N LYS A 430 -5.86 9.60 -17.37
CA LYS A 430 -6.43 9.32 -18.70
C LYS A 430 -5.47 9.60 -19.88
N GLY A 431 -4.43 10.39 -19.67
CA GLY A 431 -3.40 10.70 -20.67
C GLY A 431 -2.09 9.92 -20.48
N MET A 432 -2.00 9.08 -19.45
CA MET A 432 -0.76 8.36 -19.12
C MET A 432 -0.62 7.06 -19.91
N LYS A 433 0.63 6.66 -20.11
CA LYS A 433 1.03 5.40 -20.74
C LYS A 433 1.93 4.61 -19.80
N ILE A 434 1.83 3.28 -19.89
CA ILE A 434 2.74 2.37 -19.19
C ILE A 434 4.08 2.22 -19.93
N GLU A 435 5.00 1.42 -19.39
CA GLU A 435 6.40 1.27 -19.83
C GLU A 435 6.57 0.87 -21.31
N ASP A 436 5.61 0.21 -21.92
CA ASP A 436 5.66 -0.25 -23.31
C ASP A 436 4.90 0.70 -24.30
N GLY A 437 4.42 1.84 -23.80
CA GLY A 437 3.68 2.83 -24.58
C GLY A 437 2.18 2.56 -24.67
N THR A 438 1.67 1.46 -24.07
CA THR A 438 0.23 1.16 -23.98
C THR A 438 -0.48 2.20 -23.11
N ASP A 439 -1.69 2.60 -23.51
CA ASP A 439 -2.51 3.53 -22.73
C ASP A 439 -2.96 2.93 -21.41
N LEU A 440 -2.84 3.74 -20.35
CA LEU A 440 -3.34 3.38 -19.02
C LEU A 440 -4.87 3.38 -19.02
N GLN A 441 -5.47 2.27 -18.65
CA GLN A 441 -6.91 2.15 -18.46
C GLN A 441 -7.29 2.58 -17.05
N VAL A 442 -8.34 3.39 -16.92
CA VAL A 442 -8.74 3.98 -15.64
C VAL A 442 -10.17 3.58 -15.31
N VAL A 443 -10.36 2.97 -14.16
CA VAL A 443 -11.66 2.61 -13.58
C VAL A 443 -11.93 3.51 -12.38
N ASN A 444 -13.07 4.21 -12.39
CA ASN A 444 -13.48 5.08 -11.30
C ASN A 444 -13.91 4.26 -10.10
N LEU A 445 -13.32 4.54 -8.94
CA LEU A 445 -13.67 3.96 -7.64
C LEU A 445 -14.34 5.07 -6.80
N PRO A 446 -15.58 4.89 -6.30
CA PRO A 446 -16.25 5.93 -5.53
C PRO A 446 -15.51 6.23 -4.23
N MET A 447 -15.76 7.39 -3.64
CA MET A 447 -15.40 7.68 -2.25
C MET A 447 -16.56 7.31 -1.33
N PRO A 448 -16.29 6.85 -0.09
CA PRO A 448 -17.33 6.80 0.94
C PRO A 448 -17.68 8.22 1.41
N GLN A 449 -18.85 8.37 2.05
CA GLN A 449 -19.21 9.61 2.72
C GLN A 449 -18.12 10.02 3.73
N PRO A 450 -17.92 11.33 3.97
CA PRO A 450 -16.91 11.81 4.91
C PRO A 450 -17.08 11.22 6.31
N ILE A 451 -16.10 10.43 6.74
CA ILE A 451 -16.05 9.93 8.12
C ILE A 451 -15.33 10.96 8.97
N LEU A 452 -16.00 11.42 10.02
CA LEU A 452 -15.47 12.43 10.92
C LEU A 452 -15.23 11.85 12.32
N ARG A 453 -14.07 12.12 12.88
CA ARG A 453 -13.78 11.82 14.27
C ARG A 453 -13.24 13.06 14.98
N LYS A 454 -13.90 13.47 16.07
CA LYS A 454 -13.57 14.72 16.80
C LYS A 454 -13.49 15.94 15.88
N GLY A 455 -14.33 15.99 14.83
CA GLY A 455 -14.35 17.08 13.87
C GLY A 455 -13.28 17.04 12.78
N GLN A 456 -12.37 16.07 12.81
CA GLN A 456 -11.39 15.82 11.75
C GLN A 456 -11.90 14.78 10.77
N ARG A 457 -11.73 15.01 9.47
CA ARG A 457 -12.01 14.03 8.43
C ARG A 457 -10.93 12.95 8.45
N LEU A 458 -11.34 11.69 8.39
CA LEU A 458 -10.47 10.54 8.21
C LEU A 458 -10.30 10.25 6.71
N PRO A 459 -9.13 9.75 6.26
CA PRO A 459 -8.85 9.49 4.85
C PRO A 459 -9.44 8.15 4.38
N ALA A 460 -10.74 7.94 4.68
CA ALA A 460 -11.45 6.73 4.29
C ALA A 460 -11.53 6.61 2.77
N THR A 461 -11.12 5.47 2.24
CA THR A 461 -11.08 5.17 0.81
C THR A 461 -11.14 3.67 0.56
N TYR A 462 -11.75 3.26 -0.56
CA TYR A 462 -11.73 1.86 -0.99
C TYR A 462 -10.42 1.48 -1.70
N ALA A 463 -9.57 2.45 -2.07
CA ALA A 463 -8.29 2.18 -2.75
C ALA A 463 -7.24 1.51 -1.85
N ASN A 464 -7.37 1.61 -0.53
CA ASN A 464 -6.43 0.99 0.39
C ASN A 464 -6.73 -0.51 0.66
N PHE A 465 -7.16 -1.22 -0.41
CA PHE A 465 -7.34 -2.69 -0.43
C PHE A 465 -6.00 -3.41 -0.52
N TYR A 466 -5.98 -4.69 -0.14
CA TYR A 466 -4.80 -5.56 -0.29
C TYR A 466 -5.10 -6.78 -1.14
N VAL A 467 -4.17 -7.14 -2.04
CA VAL A 467 -4.31 -8.27 -2.96
C VAL A 467 -3.46 -9.45 -2.48
N GLY A 468 -4.09 -10.43 -1.83
CA GLY A 468 -3.48 -11.71 -1.49
C GLY A 468 -3.60 -12.75 -2.63
N ASN A 469 -3.09 -13.97 -2.42
CA ASN A 469 -3.08 -15.02 -3.45
C ASN A 469 -4.47 -15.41 -3.97
N LYS A 470 -5.45 -15.56 -3.07
CA LYS A 470 -6.82 -15.98 -3.40
C LYS A 470 -7.88 -14.98 -2.96
N VAL A 471 -7.47 -13.91 -2.33
CA VAL A 471 -8.35 -12.94 -1.69
C VAL A 471 -7.95 -11.52 -2.07
N VAL A 472 -8.93 -10.60 -2.01
CA VAL A 472 -8.69 -9.17 -1.93
C VAL A 472 -9.39 -8.69 -0.67
N LEU A 473 -8.66 -8.06 0.24
CA LEU A 473 -9.22 -7.44 1.43
C LEU A 473 -9.70 -6.04 1.04
N LEU A 474 -11.01 -5.84 1.04
CA LEU A 474 -11.64 -4.56 0.69
C LEU A 474 -12.09 -3.85 1.97
N PRO A 475 -11.58 -2.65 2.28
CA PRO A 475 -12.14 -1.86 3.38
C PRO A 475 -13.56 -1.42 3.05
N THR A 476 -14.47 -1.50 4.04
CA THR A 476 -15.84 -1.01 3.96
C THR A 476 -16.16 -0.14 5.17
N TYR A 477 -17.21 0.68 5.08
CA TYR A 477 -17.46 1.74 6.03
C TYR A 477 -18.93 1.85 6.46
N ASP A 478 -19.76 0.82 6.18
CA ASP A 478 -21.22 0.85 6.36
C ASP A 478 -21.86 2.03 5.58
N ASP A 479 -21.43 2.16 4.33
CA ASP A 479 -21.72 3.26 3.42
C ASP A 479 -22.42 2.75 2.16
N PRO A 480 -23.38 3.48 1.57
CA PRO A 480 -24.01 3.09 0.29
C PRO A 480 -23.05 2.84 -0.86
N ALA A 481 -21.85 3.44 -0.85
CA ALA A 481 -20.83 3.20 -1.86
C ALA A 481 -20.07 1.87 -1.70
N ASP A 482 -20.21 1.17 -0.55
CA ASP A 482 -19.56 -0.13 -0.30
C ASP A 482 -19.96 -1.17 -1.36
N GLU A 483 -21.24 -1.24 -1.73
CA GLU A 483 -21.74 -2.17 -2.75
C GLU A 483 -21.11 -1.89 -4.12
N LYS A 484 -21.02 -0.61 -4.49
CA LYS A 484 -20.42 -0.20 -5.75
C LYS A 484 -18.92 -0.49 -5.81
N ALA A 485 -18.20 -0.24 -4.72
CA ALA A 485 -16.79 -0.60 -4.59
C ALA A 485 -16.60 -2.11 -4.71
N LEU A 486 -17.43 -2.92 -4.03
CA LEU A 486 -17.42 -4.38 -4.13
C LEU A 486 -17.62 -4.87 -5.57
N GLU A 487 -18.60 -4.34 -6.30
CA GLU A 487 -18.82 -4.69 -7.72
C GLU A 487 -17.60 -4.41 -8.61
N ILE A 488 -16.95 -3.25 -8.40
CA ILE A 488 -15.75 -2.87 -9.14
C ILE A 488 -14.61 -3.84 -8.84
N MET A 489 -14.40 -4.19 -7.57
CA MET A 489 -13.34 -5.11 -7.17
C MET A 489 -13.58 -6.54 -7.67
N VAL A 490 -14.81 -7.04 -7.67
CA VAL A 490 -15.17 -8.35 -8.24
C VAL A 490 -14.85 -8.39 -9.75
N LYS A 491 -15.13 -7.32 -10.49
CA LYS A 491 -14.80 -7.22 -11.91
C LYS A 491 -13.30 -7.11 -12.17
N SER A 492 -12.58 -6.40 -11.27
CA SER A 492 -11.14 -6.18 -11.38
C SER A 492 -10.31 -7.42 -11.05
N PHE A 493 -10.81 -8.28 -10.15
CA PHE A 493 -10.12 -9.49 -9.68
C PHE A 493 -11.00 -10.75 -9.81
N PRO A 494 -11.34 -11.19 -11.03
CA PRO A 494 -12.31 -12.27 -11.25
C PRO A 494 -11.86 -13.63 -10.74
N THR A 495 -10.58 -13.82 -10.41
CA THR A 495 -10.00 -15.08 -9.89
C THR A 495 -9.78 -15.06 -8.39
N ARG A 496 -10.16 -13.97 -7.71
CA ARG A 496 -9.99 -13.79 -6.27
C ARG A 496 -11.33 -13.56 -5.59
N ARG A 497 -11.45 -14.05 -4.36
CA ARG A 497 -12.60 -13.73 -3.51
C ARG A 497 -12.38 -12.35 -2.89
N ILE A 498 -13.35 -11.46 -3.05
CA ILE A 498 -13.32 -10.16 -2.38
C ILE A 498 -13.88 -10.34 -0.98
N TYR A 499 -13.12 -9.89 0.02
CA TYR A 499 -13.50 -9.88 1.43
C TYR A 499 -13.76 -8.45 1.87
N PRO A 500 -15.02 -7.99 1.89
CA PRO A 500 -15.38 -6.72 2.50
C PRO A 500 -15.26 -6.86 4.02
N ILE A 501 -14.52 -5.96 4.64
CA ILE A 501 -14.29 -5.95 6.08
C ILE A 501 -14.55 -4.54 6.60
N ASP A 502 -15.38 -4.40 7.65
CA ASP A 502 -15.68 -3.13 8.28
C ASP A 502 -14.43 -2.49 8.90
N CYS A 503 -14.09 -1.30 8.40
CA CYS A 503 -12.90 -0.55 8.79
C CYS A 503 -13.22 0.76 9.54
N ARG A 504 -14.45 0.96 10.02
CA ARG A 504 -14.85 2.20 10.71
C ARG A 504 -14.02 2.49 11.96
N GLU A 505 -13.62 1.44 12.69
CA GLU A 505 -12.69 1.59 13.81
C GLU A 505 -11.22 1.59 13.36
N LEU A 506 -10.88 0.80 12.34
CA LEU A 506 -9.52 0.70 11.83
C LEU A 506 -9.04 2.01 11.18
N ILE A 507 -9.89 2.69 10.41
CA ILE A 507 -9.54 3.95 9.72
C ILE A 507 -9.22 5.09 10.70
N TRP A 508 -9.50 4.92 11.98
CA TRP A 508 -9.07 5.87 12.99
C TRP A 508 -7.55 6.03 13.04
N GLY A 509 -6.81 4.97 12.75
CA GLY A 509 -5.36 5.00 12.60
C GLY A 509 -4.88 5.58 11.26
N LEU A 510 -5.78 6.10 10.42
CA LEU A 510 -5.54 6.80 9.14
C LEU A 510 -5.11 5.89 7.98
N GLY A 511 -5.21 4.57 8.12
CA GLY A 511 -4.94 3.57 7.09
C GLY A 511 -5.83 2.33 7.23
N THR A 512 -5.79 1.43 6.24
CA THR A 512 -6.47 0.15 6.27
C THR A 512 -5.57 -0.99 5.77
N PHE A 513 -6.08 -1.94 4.98
CA PHE A 513 -5.40 -3.22 4.72
C PHE A 513 -4.10 -3.11 3.95
N HIS A 514 -3.99 -2.19 2.95
CA HIS A 514 -2.73 -2.03 2.25
C HIS A 514 -1.64 -1.48 3.17
N CYS A 515 -1.96 -0.47 3.96
CA CYS A 515 -1.02 0.10 4.93
C CYS A 515 -0.57 -0.91 6.00
N LEU A 516 -1.41 -1.89 6.36
CA LEU A 516 -1.12 -2.93 7.36
C LEU A 516 -0.26 -4.07 6.84
N THR A 517 -0.13 -4.24 5.52
CA THR A 517 0.41 -5.46 4.91
C THR A 517 1.63 -5.19 4.04
N GLN A 518 2.54 -6.17 3.98
CA GLN A 518 3.64 -6.16 3.02
C GLN A 518 3.81 -7.57 2.43
N GLN A 519 3.57 -7.73 1.12
CA GLN A 519 3.68 -9.01 0.44
C GLN A 519 5.11 -9.52 0.37
N ILE A 520 5.28 -10.83 0.59
CA ILE A 520 6.52 -11.56 0.33
C ILE A 520 6.31 -12.29 -1.00
N PRO A 521 6.93 -11.87 -2.10
CA PRO A 521 6.77 -12.56 -3.37
C PRO A 521 7.31 -13.99 -3.28
N LEU A 522 6.71 -14.92 -4.07
CA LEU A 522 7.23 -16.28 -4.19
C LEU A 522 8.58 -16.24 -4.93
N ALA A 523 9.64 -16.01 -4.19
CA ALA A 523 11.01 -15.91 -4.66
C ALA A 523 11.95 -16.76 -3.80
N ALA A 524 13.15 -17.05 -4.31
CA ALA A 524 14.15 -17.84 -3.61
C ALA A 524 14.90 -17.00 -2.55
N PHE A 525 14.16 -16.51 -1.56
CA PHE A 525 14.77 -16.04 -0.32
C PHE A 525 15.27 -17.24 0.46
N PRO A 526 16.46 -17.21 1.08
CA PRO A 526 17.00 -18.32 1.86
C PRO A 526 16.01 -18.88 2.89
N LYS A 527 15.31 -17.99 3.64
CA LYS A 527 14.32 -18.42 4.63
C LYS A 527 13.07 -19.04 4.00
N VAL A 528 12.60 -18.53 2.87
CA VAL A 528 11.46 -19.11 2.13
C VAL A 528 11.81 -20.51 1.64
N VAL A 529 13.00 -20.69 1.07
CA VAL A 529 13.50 -22.01 0.61
C VAL A 529 13.62 -22.99 1.79
N ASP A 530 14.12 -22.51 2.94
CA ASP A 530 14.21 -23.31 4.17
C ASP A 530 12.81 -23.76 4.65
N LEU A 531 11.85 -22.85 4.77
CA LEU A 531 10.49 -23.15 5.22
C LEU A 531 9.72 -24.08 4.26
N ILE A 532 10.01 -24.03 2.96
CA ILE A 532 9.41 -24.96 1.99
C ILE A 532 10.01 -26.36 2.15
N ARG A 533 11.33 -26.46 2.38
CA ARG A 533 12.02 -27.76 2.55
C ARG A 533 11.79 -28.39 3.92
N ASN A 534 11.70 -27.56 4.94
CA ASN A 534 11.61 -27.93 6.35
C ASN A 534 10.42 -27.22 6.99
N PRO A 535 9.17 -27.55 6.62
CA PRO A 535 8.01 -26.92 7.21
C PRO A 535 7.99 -27.13 8.74
N PRO A 536 7.62 -26.11 9.52
CA PRO A 536 7.49 -26.29 10.96
C PRO A 536 6.47 -27.39 11.25
N PRO A 537 6.66 -28.16 12.35
CA PRO A 537 5.70 -29.18 12.76
C PRO A 537 4.34 -28.51 13.02
N ALA A 538 3.26 -29.21 12.64
CA ALA A 538 1.92 -28.73 12.94
C ALA A 538 1.78 -28.49 14.47
N PRO A 539 1.13 -27.40 14.89
CA PRO A 539 0.88 -27.14 16.31
C PRO A 539 0.16 -28.35 16.93
N ARG A 540 0.64 -28.79 18.08
CA ARG A 540 -0.05 -29.86 18.82
C ARG A 540 -1.25 -29.26 19.55
N PRO A 541 -2.42 -29.90 19.53
CA PRO A 541 -3.52 -29.47 20.38
C PRO A 541 -3.04 -29.51 21.85
N VAL A 542 -3.24 -28.42 22.55
CA VAL A 542 -3.06 -28.37 24.00
C VAL A 542 -4.37 -28.92 24.56
N TYR A 543 -4.34 -30.16 25.08
CA TYR A 543 -5.48 -30.79 25.77
C TYR A 543 -5.57 -30.31 27.21
#